data_95f14b5a723b5d0e02d6a8781e5292e1
#
_entry.id   95f14b5a723b5d0e02d6a8781e5292e1
#
_cell.length_a   1.000
_cell.length_b   1.000
_cell.length_c   1.000
_cell.angle_alpha   90.00
_cell.angle_beta   90.00
_cell.angle_gamma   90.00
#
_symmetry.space_group_name_H-M   'P 1'
#
loop_
_entity.id
_entity.type
_entity.pdbx_description
1 polymer ?
#
loop_
_entity_poly.entity_id
_entity_poly.type
_entity_poly.pdbx_seq_one_letter_code
_entity_poly.pdbx_strand_id
1 'polypeptide(L)'
;MKRFLILSLAVGFGWNLQAQVTERERPAEWKNLVEGARFMDRLQPMKGEILSSDVWGADSVRPRLVDNGIELPETSFWGGNILQTSDGKYHLFVCGWPENSPEGHMFWRNSTVFHAVGDKLEGPYAISDTIGRGHNPEAFRLQDGRVVVYVIDGYYIAPSENGPWRYGRFHFDARSRRIVEGLSNLTFARREDGSYLMVCRGGGVWVSRDGFSPYEQLTDRSVYPPVEGRFEDPVVWRDHLQYHLIVNDWLGRIAYYQRSKDGLHWVTEQGEAYMPGVSVHPDGQVEHWFKYERLKVFQDSLGRAVQANFAVIDTIKWEDQPNDNHSSKN
;
A
#
# COMPACT_ATOMS: atom_id res chain seq x y z
N MET A 1 54.67 37.83 -24.50
CA MET A 1 53.54 36.90 -24.84
C MET A 1 52.99 36.36 -23.52
N LYS A 2 51.91 36.95 -23.02
CA LYS A 2 51.22 36.48 -21.78
C LYS A 2 50.02 35.66 -22.23
N ARG A 3 50.00 34.36 -21.87
CA ARG A 3 48.87 33.48 -22.10
C ARG A 3 47.87 33.67 -20.94
N PHE A 4 46.66 34.12 -21.24
CA PHE A 4 45.52 34.10 -20.33
C PHE A 4 44.88 32.71 -20.36
N LEU A 5 44.78 32.08 -19.21
CA LEU A 5 44.05 30.85 -19.00
C LEU A 5 42.59 31.26 -18.62
N ILE A 6 41.63 30.95 -19.45
CA ILE A 6 40.21 31.13 -19.14
C ILE A 6 39.75 29.86 -18.47
N LEU A 7 39.45 29.95 -17.17
CA LEU A 7 38.80 28.88 -16.41
C LEU A 7 37.29 28.99 -16.63
N SER A 8 36.73 28.07 -17.40
CA SER A 8 35.27 27.95 -17.55
C SER A 8 34.69 27.23 -16.33
N LEU A 9 34.02 27.95 -15.45
CA LEU A 9 33.15 27.34 -14.43
C LEU A 9 31.91 26.77 -15.13
N ALA A 10 31.83 25.45 -15.26
CA ALA A 10 30.61 24.76 -15.58
C ALA A 10 29.72 24.74 -14.34
N VAL A 11 28.77 25.62 -14.25
CA VAL A 11 27.68 25.54 -13.27
C VAL A 11 26.76 24.42 -13.73
N GLY A 12 26.91 23.25 -13.10
CA GLY A 12 26.01 22.13 -13.27
C GLY A 12 24.65 22.48 -12.66
N PHE A 13 23.69 22.92 -13.48
CA PHE A 13 22.30 22.92 -13.10
C PHE A 13 21.85 21.45 -12.99
N GLY A 14 21.86 20.92 -11.77
CA GLY A 14 21.13 19.69 -11.46
C GLY A 14 19.64 19.97 -11.62
N TRP A 15 19.08 19.56 -12.74
CA TRP A 15 17.64 19.51 -12.91
C TRP A 15 17.10 18.44 -11.98
N ASN A 16 16.59 18.82 -10.81
CA ASN A 16 15.69 18.01 -10.05
C ASN A 16 14.40 17.86 -10.90
N LEU A 17 14.36 16.83 -11.72
CA LEU A 17 13.12 16.35 -12.34
C LEU A 17 12.27 15.71 -11.22
N GLN A 18 11.71 16.53 -10.35
CA GLN A 18 10.57 16.11 -9.56
C GLN A 18 9.47 15.78 -10.57
N ALA A 19 9.11 14.50 -10.64
CA ALA A 19 8.06 14.06 -11.53
C ALA A 19 6.77 14.75 -11.09
N GLN A 20 6.36 15.75 -11.84
CA GLN A 20 5.13 16.48 -11.59
C GLN A 20 3.96 15.50 -11.70
N VAL A 21 3.16 15.39 -10.65
CA VAL A 21 1.93 14.60 -10.68
C VAL A 21 1.03 15.19 -11.77
N THR A 22 0.75 14.39 -12.78
CA THR A 22 -0.14 14.78 -13.88
C THR A 22 -1.38 13.92 -13.82
N GLU A 23 -2.50 14.51 -13.50
CA GLU A 23 -3.76 13.78 -13.49
C GLU A 23 -4.10 13.34 -14.92
N ARG A 24 -4.21 12.01 -15.13
CA ARG A 24 -4.59 11.47 -16.43
C ARG A 24 -6.07 11.66 -16.68
N GLU A 25 -6.41 12.09 -17.90
CA GLU A 25 -7.81 12.14 -18.33
C GLU A 25 -8.41 10.72 -18.29
N ARG A 26 -9.62 10.59 -17.70
CA ARG A 26 -10.35 9.34 -17.65
C ARG A 26 -10.92 9.03 -19.02
N PRO A 27 -10.91 7.75 -19.44
CA PRO A 27 -11.58 7.32 -20.67
C PRO A 27 -13.03 7.82 -20.73
N ALA A 28 -13.44 8.34 -21.88
CA ALA A 28 -14.76 8.96 -22.03
C ALA A 28 -15.92 7.99 -21.74
N GLU A 29 -15.74 6.71 -22.04
CA GLU A 29 -16.70 5.64 -21.77
C GLU A 29 -16.98 5.43 -20.27
N TRP A 30 -16.03 5.81 -19.39
CA TRP A 30 -16.22 5.68 -17.94
C TRP A 30 -17.29 6.62 -17.38
N LYS A 31 -17.60 7.70 -18.10
CA LYS A 31 -18.65 8.65 -17.71
C LYS A 31 -20.06 8.04 -17.77
N ASN A 32 -20.24 6.98 -18.54
CA ASN A 32 -21.54 6.35 -18.79
C ASN A 32 -21.69 5.01 -18.07
N LEU A 33 -20.77 4.65 -17.16
CA LEU A 33 -20.89 3.45 -16.37
C LEU A 33 -22.09 3.56 -15.42
N VAL A 34 -22.89 2.52 -15.38
CA VAL A 34 -24.02 2.42 -14.44
C VAL A 34 -23.50 2.30 -13.01
N GLU A 35 -24.28 2.75 -12.04
CA GLU A 35 -23.99 2.60 -10.63
C GLU A 35 -23.75 1.12 -10.27
N GLY A 36 -22.71 0.85 -9.48
CA GLY A 36 -22.28 -0.50 -9.12
C GLY A 36 -21.40 -1.20 -10.16
N ALA A 37 -21.17 -0.61 -11.33
CA ALA A 37 -20.32 -1.19 -12.37
C ALA A 37 -18.81 -1.06 -12.05
N ARG A 38 -18.39 -0.01 -11.34
CA ARG A 38 -17.02 0.21 -10.93
C ARG A 38 -16.73 -0.46 -9.59
N PHE A 39 -15.48 -0.84 -9.36
CA PHE A 39 -15.10 -1.37 -8.05
C PHE A 39 -15.32 -0.33 -6.94
N MET A 40 -15.01 0.95 -7.20
CA MET A 40 -15.19 2.03 -6.23
C MET A 40 -16.64 2.21 -5.74
N ASP A 41 -17.63 1.83 -6.53
CA ASP A 41 -19.05 1.91 -6.14
C ASP A 41 -19.39 0.97 -4.98
N ARG A 42 -18.47 0.05 -4.64
CA ARG A 42 -18.60 -0.90 -3.51
C ARG A 42 -17.92 -0.39 -2.24
N LEU A 43 -17.15 0.69 -2.32
CA LEU A 43 -16.45 1.28 -1.19
C LEU A 43 -17.35 2.30 -0.50
N GLN A 44 -17.59 2.10 0.79
CA GLN A 44 -18.33 3.04 1.63
C GLN A 44 -17.38 3.52 2.73
N PRO A 45 -16.98 4.80 2.72
CA PRO A 45 -16.13 5.37 3.75
C PRO A 45 -16.80 5.28 5.12
N MET A 46 -16.05 4.84 6.11
CA MET A 46 -16.52 4.86 7.50
C MET A 46 -16.32 6.24 8.09
N LYS A 47 -17.31 6.70 8.88
CA LYS A 47 -17.16 7.86 9.74
C LYS A 47 -16.60 7.42 11.07
N GLY A 48 -15.71 8.23 11.63
CA GLY A 48 -15.14 8.01 12.94
C GLY A 48 -15.26 9.23 13.84
N GLU A 49 -14.91 9.07 15.11
CA GLU A 49 -14.81 10.15 16.08
C GLU A 49 -13.55 10.98 15.85
N ILE A 50 -13.67 12.29 15.98
CA ILE A 50 -12.58 13.23 15.77
C ILE A 50 -11.67 13.25 16.99
N LEU A 51 -10.35 13.09 16.78
CA LEU A 51 -9.33 13.11 17.85
C LEU A 51 -9.23 14.46 18.54
N SER A 52 -9.33 15.55 17.77
CA SER A 52 -9.26 16.91 18.28
C SER A 52 -10.05 17.86 17.41
N SER A 53 -10.20 19.12 17.87
CA SER A 53 -10.77 20.20 17.06
C SER A 53 -9.80 20.76 16.02
N ASP A 54 -8.54 20.35 16.06
CA ASP A 54 -7.52 20.86 15.17
C ASP A 54 -7.68 20.23 13.79
N VAL A 55 -7.51 21.03 12.77
CA VAL A 55 -7.43 20.56 11.40
C VAL A 55 -6.04 19.97 11.19
N TRP A 56 -6.00 18.77 10.62
CA TRP A 56 -4.75 18.11 10.34
C TRP A 56 -4.31 18.45 8.91
N GLY A 57 -3.27 19.28 8.80
CA GLY A 57 -2.64 19.62 7.55
C GLY A 57 -3.41 20.58 6.66
N ALA A 58 -3.53 20.26 5.39
CA ALA A 58 -4.13 21.13 4.38
C ALA A 58 -5.59 21.51 4.71
N ASP A 59 -6.02 22.65 4.24
CA ASP A 59 -7.32 23.28 4.55
C ASP A 59 -8.54 22.38 4.29
N SER A 60 -8.42 21.40 3.41
CA SER A 60 -9.51 20.50 3.03
C SER A 60 -9.52 19.18 3.77
N VAL A 61 -8.51 18.91 4.61
CA VAL A 61 -8.39 17.63 5.31
C VAL A 61 -9.10 17.69 6.65
N ARG A 62 -9.69 16.56 7.01
CA ARG A 62 -10.40 16.41 8.27
C ARG A 62 -9.46 16.18 9.44
N PRO A 63 -9.91 16.47 10.66
CA PRO A 63 -9.22 16.02 11.86
C PRO A 63 -9.02 14.51 11.86
N ARG A 64 -7.95 14.07 12.53
CA ARG A 64 -7.67 12.65 12.78
C ARG A 64 -8.82 11.98 13.53
N LEU A 65 -9.02 10.69 13.26
CA LEU A 65 -10.06 9.89 13.90
C LEU A 65 -9.46 9.02 15.01
N VAL A 66 -10.18 8.86 16.11
CA VAL A 66 -9.70 8.09 17.29
C VAL A 66 -10.18 6.64 17.31
N ASP A 67 -11.25 6.33 16.61
CA ASP A 67 -11.95 5.04 16.66
C ASP A 67 -11.76 4.22 15.40
N ASN A 68 -10.92 4.67 14.49
CA ASN A 68 -10.65 4.07 13.20
C ASN A 68 -9.15 3.95 12.98
N GLY A 69 -8.68 2.78 12.52
CA GLY A 69 -7.29 2.52 12.22
C GLY A 69 -6.37 2.66 13.43
N ILE A 70 -5.24 3.34 13.24
CA ILE A 70 -4.27 3.62 14.29
C ILE A 70 -3.80 5.08 14.20
N GLU A 71 -3.89 5.80 15.30
CA GLU A 71 -3.44 7.19 15.44
C GLU A 71 -2.71 7.41 16.77
N LEU A 72 -1.53 8.03 16.70
CA LEU A 72 -0.79 8.54 17.85
C LEU A 72 -0.23 9.91 17.50
N PRO A 73 -0.33 10.92 18.40
CA PRO A 73 0.11 12.28 18.09
C PRO A 73 1.59 12.41 17.72
N GLU A 74 2.42 11.52 18.23
CA GLU A 74 3.88 11.54 18.02
C GLU A 74 4.37 10.62 16.91
N THR A 75 3.47 9.91 16.22
CA THR A 75 3.84 8.89 15.24
C THR A 75 3.02 9.01 13.96
N SER A 76 3.68 9.10 12.84
CA SER A 76 3.09 8.90 11.53
C SER A 76 3.01 7.43 11.19
N PHE A 77 1.87 6.96 10.70
CA PHE A 77 1.66 5.58 10.30
C PHE A 77 1.50 5.43 8.80
N TRP A 78 1.92 4.27 8.27
CA TRP A 78 1.85 4.00 6.84
C TRP A 78 1.78 2.52 6.52
N GLY A 79 1.11 2.17 5.42
CA GLY A 79 1.04 0.80 4.91
C GLY A 79 0.42 -0.19 5.90
N GLY A 80 0.62 -1.48 5.61
CA GLY A 80 0.19 -2.55 6.51
C GLY A 80 -1.21 -3.08 6.28
N ASN A 81 -1.46 -4.24 6.86
CA ASN A 81 -2.73 -4.95 6.75
C ASN A 81 -3.10 -5.67 8.05
N ILE A 82 -4.32 -6.19 8.08
CA ILE A 82 -4.94 -6.80 9.26
C ILE A 82 -5.05 -8.31 9.06
N LEU A 83 -4.70 -9.07 10.10
CA LEU A 83 -5.00 -10.50 10.25
C LEU A 83 -5.96 -10.71 11.43
N GLN A 84 -6.90 -11.63 11.28
CA GLN A 84 -7.75 -12.05 12.39
C GLN A 84 -7.23 -13.36 13.01
N THR A 85 -7.30 -13.48 14.32
CA THR A 85 -7.00 -14.69 15.08
C THR A 85 -8.26 -15.40 15.54
N SER A 86 -8.10 -16.66 15.96
CA SER A 86 -9.21 -17.49 16.38
C SER A 86 -9.90 -17.04 17.68
N ASP A 87 -9.26 -16.18 18.45
CA ASP A 87 -9.84 -15.53 19.64
C ASP A 87 -10.70 -14.31 19.30
N GLY A 88 -10.84 -14.00 18.00
CA GLY A 88 -11.64 -12.89 17.49
C GLY A 88 -10.92 -11.54 17.46
N LYS A 89 -9.67 -11.47 17.92
CA LYS A 89 -8.88 -10.24 17.85
C LYS A 89 -8.40 -9.96 16.43
N TYR A 90 -8.15 -8.68 16.17
CA TYR A 90 -7.60 -8.18 14.91
C TYR A 90 -6.18 -7.66 15.15
N HIS A 91 -5.26 -8.10 14.34
CA HIS A 91 -3.84 -7.81 14.42
C HIS A 91 -3.42 -6.98 13.21
N LEU A 92 -3.16 -5.71 13.43
CA LEU A 92 -2.65 -4.78 12.42
C LEU A 92 -1.12 -4.80 12.44
N PHE A 93 -0.54 -5.04 11.27
CA PHE A 93 0.90 -4.90 11.04
C PHE A 93 1.12 -3.64 10.22
N VAL A 94 1.72 -2.63 10.81
CA VAL A 94 1.83 -1.29 10.25
C VAL A 94 3.25 -0.76 10.44
N CYS A 95 3.72 0.12 9.56
CA CYS A 95 4.96 0.84 9.83
C CYS A 95 4.69 2.30 10.20
N GLY A 96 5.65 2.90 10.89
CA GLY A 96 5.57 4.30 11.29
C GLY A 96 6.95 4.88 11.60
N TRP A 97 6.97 6.19 11.77
CA TRP A 97 8.14 6.99 12.12
C TRP A 97 7.71 8.19 12.98
N PRO A 98 8.65 8.82 13.72
CA PRO A 98 8.29 9.96 14.55
C PRO A 98 7.73 11.16 13.75
N GLU A 99 6.67 11.77 14.24
CA GLU A 99 6.07 12.99 13.67
C GLU A 99 7.07 14.14 13.55
N ASN A 100 7.99 14.26 14.50
CA ASN A 100 9.03 15.29 14.53
C ASN A 100 10.27 14.95 13.69
N SER A 101 10.16 13.99 12.76
CA SER A 101 11.29 13.62 11.92
C SER A 101 11.72 14.76 11.00
N PRO A 102 13.04 14.96 10.82
CA PRO A 102 13.58 16.14 10.13
C PRO A 102 13.27 16.17 8.62
N GLU A 103 12.82 15.07 8.06
CA GLU A 103 12.49 14.92 6.64
C GLU A 103 10.99 14.76 6.39
N GLY A 104 10.14 14.97 7.43
CA GLY A 104 8.70 14.75 7.34
C GLY A 104 8.37 13.35 6.84
N HIS A 105 7.46 13.24 5.90
CA HIS A 105 7.09 11.96 5.30
C HIS A 105 8.29 11.22 4.67
N MET A 106 9.28 11.93 4.13
CA MET A 106 10.43 11.31 3.46
C MET A 106 11.36 10.56 4.43
N PHE A 107 11.15 10.68 5.74
CA PHE A 107 11.80 9.85 6.76
C PHE A 107 11.34 8.38 6.74
N TRP A 108 10.38 8.02 5.92
CA TRP A 108 9.84 6.67 5.75
C TRP A 108 10.90 5.57 5.62
N ARG A 109 12.10 5.90 5.10
CA ARG A 109 13.23 4.97 4.99
C ARG A 109 13.73 4.43 6.34
N ASN A 110 13.39 5.14 7.42
CA ASN A 110 13.74 4.79 8.80
C ASN A 110 12.57 4.24 9.59
N SER A 111 11.51 3.79 8.89
CA SER A 111 10.31 3.25 9.53
C SER A 111 10.61 2.05 10.40
N THR A 112 9.86 1.98 11.48
CA THR A 112 9.71 0.82 12.36
C THR A 112 8.40 0.12 12.06
N VAL A 113 8.42 -1.21 12.05
CA VAL A 113 7.22 -2.04 11.91
C VAL A 113 6.69 -2.36 13.29
N PHE A 114 5.42 -2.08 13.49
CA PHE A 114 4.68 -2.34 14.70
C PHE A 114 3.65 -3.44 14.48
N HIS A 115 3.40 -4.21 15.53
CA HIS A 115 2.25 -5.05 15.69
C HIS A 115 1.29 -4.35 16.65
N ALA A 116 0.06 -4.13 16.21
CA ALA A 116 -0.99 -3.49 17.00
C ALA A 116 -2.23 -4.40 17.04
N VAL A 117 -3.01 -4.31 18.10
CA VAL A 117 -4.18 -5.17 18.35
C VAL A 117 -5.41 -4.32 18.56
N GLY A 118 -6.53 -4.75 17.99
CA GLY A 118 -7.86 -4.16 18.15
C GLY A 118 -8.93 -5.22 18.42
N ASP A 119 -10.01 -4.78 19.04
CA ASP A 119 -11.20 -5.61 19.30
C ASP A 119 -12.17 -5.63 18.12
N LYS A 120 -12.05 -4.65 17.23
CA LYS A 120 -12.88 -4.48 16.05
C LYS A 120 -12.01 -4.39 14.80
N LEU A 121 -12.56 -4.79 13.67
CA LEU A 121 -11.86 -4.76 12.40
C LEU A 121 -11.47 -3.34 11.97
N GLU A 122 -12.33 -2.37 12.19
CA GLU A 122 -12.08 -0.95 11.92
C GLU A 122 -11.06 -0.32 12.88
N GLY A 123 -10.89 -0.88 14.06
CA GLY A 123 -10.05 -0.33 15.12
C GLY A 123 -10.88 0.20 16.32
N PRO A 124 -10.33 1.08 17.18
CA PRO A 124 -8.94 1.54 17.12
C PRO A 124 -7.93 0.43 17.47
N TYR A 125 -6.73 0.57 16.96
CA TYR A 125 -5.64 -0.37 17.24
C TYR A 125 -4.64 0.25 18.21
N ALA A 126 -4.21 -0.54 19.19
CA ALA A 126 -3.15 -0.17 20.12
C ALA A 126 -1.87 -0.98 19.85
N ILE A 127 -0.71 -0.32 19.86
CA ILE A 127 0.58 -0.98 19.68
C ILE A 127 0.79 -2.00 20.81
N SER A 128 1.01 -3.24 20.42
CA SER A 128 1.33 -4.37 21.30
C SER A 128 2.81 -4.69 21.31
N ASP A 129 3.49 -4.59 20.14
CA ASP A 129 4.90 -4.95 20.01
C ASP A 129 5.58 -4.17 18.87
N THR A 130 6.89 -4.08 18.96
CA THR A 130 7.77 -3.57 17.91
C THR A 130 8.51 -4.73 17.25
N ILE A 131 8.24 -4.96 15.96
CA ILE A 131 8.80 -6.08 15.22
C ILE A 131 10.24 -5.81 14.81
N GLY A 132 10.50 -4.62 14.28
CA GLY A 132 11.82 -4.21 13.83
C GLY A 132 11.78 -3.16 12.73
N ARG A 133 12.93 -2.93 12.09
CA ARG A 133 13.03 -1.94 11.02
C ARG A 133 12.39 -2.45 9.73
N GLY A 134 11.64 -1.61 9.04
CA GLY A 134 11.06 -1.93 7.74
C GLY A 134 9.97 -0.96 7.32
N HIS A 135 9.64 -0.98 6.02
CA HIS A 135 8.64 -0.11 5.44
C HIS A 135 7.65 -0.94 4.61
N ASN A 136 6.42 -0.45 4.50
CA ASN A 136 5.34 -1.06 3.73
C ASN A 136 5.08 -2.54 4.09
N PRO A 137 4.81 -2.86 5.36
CA PRO A 137 4.60 -4.24 5.76
C PRO A 137 3.35 -4.83 5.11
N GLU A 138 3.42 -6.14 4.83
CA GLU A 138 2.27 -6.96 4.50
C GLU A 138 2.38 -8.31 5.22
N ALA A 139 1.44 -8.58 6.11
CA ALA A 139 1.39 -9.80 6.88
C ALA A 139 0.52 -10.85 6.20
N PHE A 140 0.96 -12.09 6.22
CA PHE A 140 0.18 -13.24 5.80
C PHE A 140 0.54 -14.48 6.60
N ARG A 141 -0.42 -15.42 6.70
CA ARG A 141 -0.27 -16.66 7.44
C ARG A 141 0.12 -17.80 6.51
N LEU A 142 1.15 -18.54 6.90
CA LEU A 142 1.58 -19.75 6.21
C LEU A 142 0.65 -20.92 6.52
N GLN A 143 0.73 -22.00 5.75
CA GLN A 143 -0.08 -23.21 5.96
C GLN A 143 0.17 -23.88 7.31
N ASP A 144 1.39 -23.79 7.82
CA ASP A 144 1.78 -24.35 9.11
C ASP A 144 1.45 -23.44 10.31
N GLY A 145 0.73 -22.33 10.05
CA GLY A 145 0.28 -21.39 11.08
C GLY A 145 1.25 -20.26 11.38
N ARG A 146 2.51 -20.34 10.94
CA ARG A 146 3.46 -19.22 11.10
C ARG A 146 2.98 -17.98 10.39
N VAL A 147 3.41 -16.82 10.87
CA VAL A 147 3.11 -15.52 10.30
C VAL A 147 4.37 -14.95 9.66
N VAL A 148 4.23 -14.47 8.42
CA VAL A 148 5.25 -13.71 7.71
C VAL A 148 4.78 -12.28 7.60
N VAL A 149 5.65 -11.33 7.94
CA VAL A 149 5.46 -9.90 7.71
C VAL A 149 6.52 -9.45 6.71
N TYR A 150 6.11 -9.31 5.46
CA TYR A 150 6.94 -8.71 4.41
C TYR A 150 7.27 -7.26 4.78
N VAL A 151 8.46 -6.85 4.46
CA VAL A 151 8.91 -5.44 4.45
C VAL A 151 9.78 -5.21 3.21
N ILE A 152 10.03 -3.96 2.83
CA ILE A 152 11.02 -3.68 1.79
C ILE A 152 12.36 -4.30 2.23
N ASP A 153 13.00 -5.03 1.32
CA ASP A 153 14.26 -5.77 1.47
C ASP A 153 14.22 -7.09 2.26
N GLY A 154 13.06 -7.52 2.75
CA GLY A 154 13.02 -8.79 3.47
C GLY A 154 11.66 -9.15 4.07
N TYR A 155 11.72 -9.93 5.14
CA TYR A 155 10.54 -10.30 5.93
C TYR A 155 10.93 -10.57 7.38
N TYR A 156 9.95 -10.50 8.25
CA TYR A 156 9.98 -11.09 9.59
C TYR A 156 9.08 -12.32 9.61
N ILE A 157 9.50 -13.38 10.32
CA ILE A 157 8.72 -14.60 10.49
C ILE A 157 8.66 -14.98 11.96
N ALA A 158 7.48 -15.44 12.38
CA ALA A 158 7.22 -15.86 13.76
C ALA A 158 6.28 -17.06 13.82
N PRO A 159 6.28 -17.83 14.94
CA PRO A 159 5.32 -18.90 15.16
C PRO A 159 3.86 -18.45 15.21
N SER A 160 3.63 -17.21 15.60
CA SER A 160 2.30 -16.56 15.69
C SER A 160 2.43 -15.06 15.52
N GLU A 161 1.30 -14.34 15.56
CA GLU A 161 1.21 -12.88 15.51
C GLU A 161 1.99 -12.18 16.63
N ASN A 162 2.22 -12.87 17.72
CA ASN A 162 2.86 -12.33 18.92
C ASN A 162 4.38 -12.55 18.95
N GLY A 163 4.97 -13.02 17.84
CA GLY A 163 6.41 -13.28 17.78
C GLY A 163 6.83 -14.63 18.44
N PRO A 164 8.08 -14.84 18.85
CA PRO A 164 9.20 -13.93 18.58
C PRO A 164 9.56 -13.87 17.08
N TRP A 165 9.93 -12.69 16.63
CA TRP A 165 10.21 -12.39 15.22
C TRP A 165 11.66 -12.67 14.85
N ARG A 166 11.86 -13.27 13.66
CA ARG A 166 13.18 -13.45 13.05
C ARG A 166 13.19 -12.82 11.67
N TYR A 167 14.17 -11.99 11.40
CA TYR A 167 14.39 -11.39 10.09
C TYR A 167 14.97 -12.40 9.10
N GLY A 168 14.53 -12.31 7.84
CA GLY A 168 15.04 -13.08 6.72
C GLY A 168 14.91 -12.31 5.41
N ARG A 169 15.43 -12.88 4.32
CA ARG A 169 15.28 -12.33 2.97
C ARG A 169 14.66 -13.37 2.07
N PHE A 170 13.77 -12.93 1.20
CA PHE A 170 13.24 -13.79 0.17
C PHE A 170 14.32 -14.16 -0.84
N HIS A 171 14.23 -15.36 -1.34
CA HIS A 171 15.02 -15.83 -2.47
C HIS A 171 14.15 -15.78 -3.73
N PHE A 172 14.64 -15.10 -4.77
CA PHE A 172 13.95 -14.93 -6.04
C PHE A 172 14.68 -15.66 -7.15
N ASP A 173 13.98 -16.55 -7.86
CA ASP A 173 14.48 -17.23 -9.05
C ASP A 173 13.72 -16.72 -10.27
N ALA A 174 14.41 -15.95 -11.10
CA ALA A 174 13.84 -15.41 -12.33
C ALA A 174 13.62 -16.45 -13.43
N ARG A 175 14.14 -17.68 -13.28
CA ARG A 175 14.00 -18.77 -14.26
C ARG A 175 14.36 -18.35 -15.69
N SER A 176 15.43 -17.58 -15.84
CA SER A 176 15.89 -17.01 -17.11
C SER A 176 14.91 -16.00 -17.75
N ARG A 177 13.90 -15.52 -17.01
CA ARG A 177 12.99 -14.46 -17.45
C ARG A 177 13.55 -13.08 -17.10
N ARG A 178 13.07 -12.08 -17.83
CA ARG A 178 13.36 -10.70 -17.44
C ARG A 178 12.65 -10.38 -16.14
N ILE A 179 13.38 -9.86 -15.16
CA ILE A 179 12.76 -9.29 -13.95
C ILE A 179 11.98 -8.04 -14.35
N VAL A 180 10.69 -8.02 -14.01
CA VAL A 180 9.81 -6.90 -14.28
C VAL A 180 9.95 -5.91 -13.13
N GLU A 181 10.83 -4.94 -13.27
CA GLU A 181 11.15 -3.88 -12.32
C GLU A 181 11.58 -4.36 -10.90
N GLY A 182 11.87 -3.42 -10.00
CA GLY A 182 12.34 -3.74 -8.66
C GLY A 182 11.35 -4.57 -7.83
N LEU A 183 11.89 -5.54 -7.10
CA LEU A 183 11.15 -6.41 -6.19
C LEU A 183 10.81 -5.65 -4.89
N SER A 184 9.93 -4.68 -5.00
CA SER A 184 9.42 -3.88 -3.88
C SER A 184 7.90 -3.80 -3.92
N ASN A 185 7.30 -3.31 -2.84
CA ASN A 185 5.85 -3.20 -2.67
C ASN A 185 5.14 -4.51 -3.03
N LEU A 186 5.68 -5.62 -2.51
CA LEU A 186 5.16 -6.96 -2.77
C LEU A 186 3.79 -7.11 -2.13
N THR A 187 2.94 -7.90 -2.80
CA THR A 187 1.64 -8.29 -2.28
C THR A 187 1.38 -9.76 -2.57
N PHE A 188 0.64 -10.44 -1.69
CA PHE A 188 0.58 -11.89 -1.66
C PHE A 188 -0.87 -12.37 -1.63
N ALA A 189 -1.14 -13.46 -2.34
CA ALA A 189 -2.40 -14.19 -2.27
C ALA A 189 -2.15 -15.69 -2.18
N ARG A 190 -2.83 -16.37 -1.26
CA ARG A 190 -2.79 -17.84 -1.18
C ARG A 190 -3.57 -18.42 -2.36
N ARG A 191 -2.96 -19.39 -3.04
CA ARG A 191 -3.56 -20.14 -4.14
C ARG A 191 -4.38 -21.32 -3.62
N GLU A 192 -5.19 -21.91 -4.48
CA GLU A 192 -6.03 -23.05 -4.15
C GLU A 192 -5.23 -24.29 -3.78
N ASP A 193 -4.10 -24.51 -4.45
CA ASP A 193 -3.16 -25.59 -4.15
C ASP A 193 -2.33 -25.37 -2.86
N GLY A 194 -2.56 -24.25 -2.18
CA GLY A 194 -1.87 -23.86 -0.97
C GLY A 194 -0.55 -23.13 -1.20
N SER A 195 -0.07 -23.02 -2.44
CA SER A 195 1.08 -22.17 -2.78
C SER A 195 0.71 -20.68 -2.70
N TYR A 196 1.68 -19.80 -2.87
CA TYR A 196 1.51 -18.35 -2.74
C TYR A 196 1.89 -17.65 -4.04
N LEU A 197 0.94 -16.89 -4.55
CA LEU A 197 1.17 -15.94 -5.64
C LEU A 197 1.63 -14.62 -5.05
N MET A 198 2.60 -14.00 -5.68
CA MET A 198 3.11 -12.68 -5.33
C MET A 198 3.09 -11.79 -6.59
N VAL A 199 2.70 -10.53 -6.41
CA VAL A 199 2.82 -9.48 -7.42
C VAL A 199 3.77 -8.41 -6.89
N CYS A 200 4.73 -7.98 -7.71
CA CYS A 200 5.65 -6.91 -7.34
C CYS A 200 5.23 -5.57 -7.95
N ARG A 201 5.86 -4.48 -7.50
CA ARG A 201 5.58 -3.10 -7.95
C ARG A 201 5.57 -2.96 -9.47
N GLY A 202 6.47 -3.62 -10.16
CA GLY A 202 6.54 -3.59 -11.64
C GLY A 202 5.48 -4.45 -12.35
N GLY A 203 4.64 -5.18 -11.62
CA GLY A 203 3.61 -6.05 -12.18
C GLY A 203 4.11 -7.43 -12.60
N GLY A 204 5.30 -7.84 -12.18
CA GLY A 204 5.76 -9.23 -12.33
C GLY A 204 5.01 -10.14 -11.36
N VAL A 205 4.64 -11.34 -11.85
CA VAL A 205 3.99 -12.38 -11.05
C VAL A 205 4.98 -13.49 -10.72
N TRP A 206 4.98 -13.88 -9.46
CA TRP A 206 5.86 -14.88 -8.88
C TRP A 206 5.06 -15.89 -8.06
N VAL A 207 5.60 -17.08 -7.87
CA VAL A 207 4.97 -18.12 -7.06
C VAL A 207 5.98 -18.75 -6.11
N SER A 208 5.57 -18.98 -4.87
CA SER A 208 6.30 -19.79 -3.90
C SER A 208 5.44 -20.95 -3.42
N ARG A 209 6.05 -22.10 -3.28
CA ARG A 209 5.37 -23.29 -2.77
C ARG A 209 4.90 -23.13 -1.32
N ASP A 210 5.69 -22.48 -0.49
CA ASP A 210 5.49 -22.39 0.95
C ASP A 210 5.24 -20.96 1.47
N GLY A 211 5.32 -19.95 0.58
CA GLY A 211 5.01 -18.55 0.88
C GLY A 211 6.19 -17.71 1.35
N PHE A 212 7.39 -18.29 1.56
CA PHE A 212 8.53 -17.47 2.01
C PHE A 212 9.84 -17.78 1.27
N SER A 213 10.01 -18.92 0.60
CA SER A 213 11.20 -19.19 -0.21
C SER A 213 11.14 -20.53 -0.96
N PRO A 214 11.71 -20.62 -2.17
CA PRO A 214 11.99 -19.51 -3.11
C PRO A 214 10.71 -19.02 -3.81
N TYR A 215 10.78 -17.81 -4.37
CA TYR A 215 9.78 -17.30 -5.31
C TYR A 215 10.29 -17.45 -6.73
N GLU A 216 9.54 -18.14 -7.58
CA GLU A 216 9.86 -18.38 -8.97
C GLU A 216 9.04 -17.45 -9.87
N GLN A 217 9.69 -16.76 -10.81
CA GLN A 217 9.02 -15.85 -11.74
C GLN A 217 8.18 -16.61 -12.77
N LEU A 218 6.93 -16.19 -12.93
CA LEU A 218 5.99 -16.76 -13.89
C LEU A 218 5.80 -15.91 -15.15
N THR A 219 5.89 -14.58 -15.04
CA THR A 219 5.71 -13.65 -16.15
C THR A 219 7.01 -12.97 -16.53
N ASP A 220 7.16 -12.62 -17.79
CA ASP A 220 8.31 -11.88 -18.35
C ASP A 220 7.99 -10.42 -18.66
N ARG A 221 6.75 -10.00 -18.39
CA ARG A 221 6.22 -8.64 -18.57
C ARG A 221 5.23 -8.30 -17.47
N SER A 222 4.95 -7.01 -17.33
CA SER A 222 3.95 -6.52 -16.41
C SER A 222 2.55 -7.02 -16.74
N VAL A 223 1.78 -7.35 -15.71
CA VAL A 223 0.36 -7.69 -15.81
C VAL A 223 -0.55 -6.47 -15.63
N TYR A 224 0.01 -5.30 -15.38
CA TYR A 224 -0.74 -4.06 -15.21
C TYR A 224 -1.34 -3.55 -16.51
N PRO A 225 -2.30 -2.60 -16.44
CA PRO A 225 -2.89 -2.02 -17.62
C PRO A 225 -1.84 -1.49 -18.60
N PRO A 226 -2.03 -1.66 -19.92
CA PRO A 226 -1.07 -1.23 -20.93
C PRO A 226 -1.17 0.27 -21.21
N VAL A 227 -1.06 1.07 -20.16
CA VAL A 227 -1.03 2.54 -20.23
C VAL A 227 0.33 3.05 -19.77
N GLU A 228 0.74 4.22 -20.29
CA GLU A 228 1.93 4.88 -19.80
C GLU A 228 1.66 5.45 -18.42
N GLY A 229 2.12 4.74 -17.38
CA GLY A 229 1.88 5.09 -15.98
C GLY A 229 3.05 4.72 -15.09
N ARG A 230 3.02 5.20 -13.85
CA ARG A 230 3.91 4.77 -12.77
C ARG A 230 3.11 4.03 -11.73
N PHE A 231 3.14 2.73 -11.83
CA PHE A 231 2.39 1.85 -10.96
C PHE A 231 3.11 1.62 -9.64
N GLU A 232 2.34 1.72 -8.55
CA GLU A 232 2.78 1.42 -7.19
C GLU A 232 1.65 0.76 -6.40
N ASP A 233 2.00 0.23 -5.24
CA ASP A 233 1.07 -0.24 -4.24
C ASP A 233 0.04 -1.27 -4.72
N PRO A 234 0.49 -2.35 -5.39
CA PRO A 234 -0.44 -3.40 -5.74
C PRO A 234 -1.03 -4.04 -4.48
N VAL A 235 -2.28 -4.44 -4.59
CA VAL A 235 -2.91 -5.37 -3.65
C VAL A 235 -3.57 -6.49 -4.43
N VAL A 236 -3.14 -7.72 -4.17
CA VAL A 236 -3.71 -8.94 -4.75
C VAL A 236 -4.42 -9.73 -3.66
N TRP A 237 -5.59 -10.24 -4.01
CA TRP A 237 -6.29 -11.21 -3.17
C TRP A 237 -7.01 -12.24 -4.04
N ARG A 238 -7.44 -13.32 -3.42
CA ARG A 238 -8.21 -14.38 -4.08
C ARG A 238 -9.46 -14.68 -3.28
N ASP A 239 -10.60 -14.68 -3.92
CA ASP A 239 -11.82 -15.29 -3.41
C ASP A 239 -12.00 -16.72 -3.98
N HIS A 240 -13.11 -17.35 -3.67
CA HIS A 240 -13.41 -18.70 -4.15
C HIS A 240 -13.63 -18.77 -5.68
N LEU A 241 -13.77 -17.65 -6.37
CA LEU A 241 -14.04 -17.60 -7.82
C LEU A 241 -12.82 -17.23 -8.64
N GLN A 242 -11.97 -16.29 -8.15
CA GLN A 242 -10.91 -15.69 -8.95
C GLN A 242 -9.91 -14.89 -8.11
N TYR A 243 -8.89 -14.41 -8.79
CA TYR A 243 -7.97 -13.40 -8.26
C TYR A 243 -8.45 -12.01 -8.61
N HIS A 244 -8.15 -11.08 -7.74
CA HIS A 244 -8.39 -9.65 -7.85
C HIS A 244 -7.07 -8.92 -7.64
N LEU A 245 -6.88 -7.83 -8.36
CA LEU A 245 -5.71 -6.99 -8.24
C LEU A 245 -6.12 -5.53 -8.38
N ILE A 246 -5.74 -4.72 -7.44
CA ILE A 246 -5.79 -3.25 -7.58
C ILE A 246 -4.36 -2.74 -7.61
N VAL A 247 -4.09 -1.79 -8.50
CA VAL A 247 -2.82 -1.10 -8.59
C VAL A 247 -3.05 0.39 -8.80
N ASN A 248 -2.25 1.21 -8.13
CA ASN A 248 -2.31 2.66 -8.22
C ASN A 248 -1.30 3.17 -9.26
N ASP A 249 -1.78 3.91 -10.26
CA ASP A 249 -0.94 4.78 -11.07
C ASP A 249 -0.82 6.13 -10.36
N TRP A 250 0.21 6.29 -9.54
CA TRP A 250 0.37 7.49 -8.73
C TRP A 250 0.63 8.75 -9.55
N LEU A 251 1.21 8.63 -10.74
CA LEU A 251 1.46 9.76 -11.63
C LEU A 251 0.18 10.22 -12.33
N GLY A 252 -0.59 9.28 -12.86
CA GLY A 252 -1.88 9.54 -13.52
C GLY A 252 -3.05 9.69 -12.57
N ARG A 253 -2.86 9.40 -11.28
CA ARG A 253 -3.87 9.43 -10.22
C ARG A 253 -5.12 8.61 -10.56
N ILE A 254 -4.90 7.39 -11.03
CA ILE A 254 -5.94 6.40 -11.30
C ILE A 254 -5.58 5.09 -10.60
N ALA A 255 -6.49 4.55 -9.82
CA ALA A 255 -6.40 3.19 -9.31
C ALA A 255 -7.17 2.26 -10.25
N TYR A 256 -6.50 1.23 -10.76
CA TYR A 256 -7.08 0.25 -11.70
C TYR A 256 -7.43 -1.03 -10.97
N TYR A 257 -8.60 -1.58 -11.30
CA TYR A 257 -9.03 -2.88 -10.83
C TYR A 257 -8.92 -3.92 -11.94
N GLN A 258 -8.38 -5.08 -11.62
CA GLN A 258 -8.18 -6.19 -12.55
C GLN A 258 -8.67 -7.50 -11.93
N ARG A 259 -9.08 -8.43 -12.77
CA ARG A 259 -9.47 -9.79 -12.40
C ARG A 259 -8.72 -10.84 -13.21
N SER A 260 -8.49 -12.01 -12.60
CA SER A 260 -7.85 -13.15 -13.26
C SER A 260 -8.38 -14.46 -12.70
N LYS A 261 -8.55 -15.47 -13.56
CA LYS A 261 -8.91 -16.82 -13.12
C LYS A 261 -7.72 -17.65 -12.65
N ASP A 262 -6.55 -17.37 -13.15
CA ASP A 262 -5.33 -18.15 -12.94
C ASP A 262 -4.20 -17.38 -12.22
N GLY A 263 -4.38 -16.07 -12.03
CA GLY A 263 -3.35 -15.17 -11.48
C GLY A 263 -2.28 -14.75 -12.48
N LEU A 264 -2.40 -15.13 -13.76
CA LEU A 264 -1.43 -14.83 -14.82
C LEU A 264 -2.02 -13.98 -15.94
N HIS A 265 -3.25 -14.29 -16.34
CA HIS A 265 -3.97 -13.56 -17.38
C HIS A 265 -4.99 -12.62 -16.72
N TRP A 266 -4.71 -11.34 -16.82
CA TRP A 266 -5.49 -10.31 -16.14
C TRP A 266 -6.32 -9.49 -17.10
N VAL A 267 -7.55 -9.21 -16.72
CA VAL A 267 -8.47 -8.32 -17.41
C VAL A 267 -8.64 -7.06 -16.56
N THR A 268 -8.32 -5.92 -17.14
CA THR A 268 -8.60 -4.62 -16.50
C THR A 268 -10.07 -4.28 -16.67
N GLU A 269 -10.75 -4.02 -15.56
CA GLU A 269 -12.14 -3.59 -15.55
C GLU A 269 -12.25 -2.10 -15.86
N GLN A 270 -13.42 -1.69 -16.32
CA GLN A 270 -13.70 -0.28 -16.58
C GLN A 270 -13.97 0.49 -15.28
N GLY A 271 -13.61 1.76 -15.28
CA GLY A 271 -13.76 2.64 -14.13
C GLY A 271 -12.63 2.54 -13.13
N GLU A 272 -12.64 3.44 -12.17
CA GLU A 272 -11.65 3.53 -11.12
C GLU A 272 -11.91 2.50 -10.01
N ALA A 273 -10.85 1.98 -9.41
CA ALA A 273 -10.95 1.13 -8.23
C ALA A 273 -11.26 1.96 -6.97
N TYR A 274 -10.73 3.16 -6.87
CA TYR A 274 -11.01 4.17 -5.86
C TYR A 274 -10.51 5.53 -6.37
N MET A 275 -11.02 6.62 -5.78
CA MET A 275 -10.53 7.96 -6.08
C MET A 275 -9.29 8.25 -5.23
N PRO A 276 -8.16 8.64 -5.82
CA PRO A 276 -6.88 8.73 -5.10
C PRO A 276 -6.79 9.82 -4.05
N GLY A 277 -7.73 10.72 -3.97
CA GLY A 277 -7.69 11.82 -3.00
C GLY A 277 -9.03 12.16 -2.37
N VAL A 278 -10.10 11.46 -2.70
CA VAL A 278 -11.46 11.82 -2.26
C VAL A 278 -12.23 10.61 -1.79
N SER A 279 -12.91 10.73 -0.65
CA SER A 279 -13.95 9.81 -0.20
C SER A 279 -15.28 10.54 -0.11
N VAL A 280 -16.35 9.92 -0.58
CA VAL A 280 -17.72 10.44 -0.48
C VAL A 280 -18.52 9.51 0.41
N HIS A 281 -18.99 10.03 1.55
CA HIS A 281 -19.82 9.29 2.48
C HIS A 281 -21.28 9.18 1.97
N PRO A 282 -22.06 8.18 2.44
CA PRO A 282 -23.45 7.99 2.00
C PRO A 282 -24.36 9.19 2.24
N ASP A 283 -24.05 10.05 3.21
CA ASP A 283 -24.78 11.28 3.48
C ASP A 283 -24.32 12.49 2.64
N GLY A 284 -23.46 12.25 1.65
CA GLY A 284 -22.92 13.27 0.76
C GLY A 284 -21.74 14.06 1.34
N GLN A 285 -21.28 13.76 2.56
CA GLN A 285 -20.09 14.39 3.11
C GLN A 285 -18.85 13.95 2.33
N VAL A 286 -17.97 14.89 2.02
CA VAL A 286 -16.77 14.64 1.23
C VAL A 286 -15.54 14.84 2.10
N GLU A 287 -14.64 13.87 2.09
CA GLU A 287 -13.31 13.97 2.69
C GLU A 287 -12.28 14.10 1.58
N HIS A 288 -11.39 15.08 1.74
CA HIS A 288 -10.29 15.31 0.82
C HIS A 288 -8.97 14.97 1.50
N TRP A 289 -8.25 14.00 0.92
CA TRP A 289 -6.85 13.74 1.20
C TRP A 289 -6.04 14.09 -0.05
N PHE A 290 -4.79 14.48 0.11
CA PHE A 290 -3.92 14.63 -1.05
C PHE A 290 -3.75 13.29 -1.77
N LYS A 291 -3.61 12.19 -1.00
CA LYS A 291 -3.52 10.82 -1.53
C LYS A 291 -4.09 9.77 -0.59
N TYR A 292 -4.71 8.77 -1.23
CA TYR A 292 -4.94 7.43 -0.70
C TYR A 292 -3.91 6.49 -1.32
N GLU A 293 -3.09 5.83 -0.51
CA GLU A 293 -2.08 4.88 -0.95
C GLU A 293 -2.10 3.61 -0.10
N ARG A 294 -1.29 2.64 -0.48
CA ARG A 294 -1.09 1.40 0.29
C ARG A 294 -2.38 0.70 0.68
N LEU A 295 -3.35 0.69 -0.23
CA LEU A 295 -4.57 -0.10 -0.05
C LEU A 295 -4.22 -1.52 0.37
N LYS A 296 -4.88 -2.00 1.41
CA LYS A 296 -4.95 -3.41 1.78
C LYS A 296 -6.40 -3.77 2.05
N VAL A 297 -6.76 -5.01 1.75
CA VAL A 297 -8.10 -5.52 1.97
C VAL A 297 -8.11 -6.54 3.10
N PHE A 298 -9.15 -6.51 3.89
CA PHE A 298 -9.48 -7.61 4.79
C PHE A 298 -10.52 -8.51 4.12
N GLN A 299 -10.32 -9.82 4.21
CA GLN A 299 -11.14 -10.82 3.53
C GLN A 299 -11.99 -11.60 4.53
N ASP A 300 -13.22 -11.91 4.15
CA ASP A 300 -14.06 -12.86 4.88
C ASP A 300 -13.63 -14.32 4.63
N SER A 301 -14.36 -15.25 5.22
CA SER A 301 -14.11 -16.69 5.09
C SER A 301 -14.27 -17.24 3.66
N LEU A 302 -14.93 -16.50 2.78
CA LEU A 302 -15.04 -16.81 1.34
C LEU A 302 -13.99 -16.13 0.49
N GLY A 303 -13.06 -15.40 1.11
CA GLY A 303 -12.02 -14.64 0.44
C GLY A 303 -12.49 -13.31 -0.16
N ARG A 304 -13.72 -12.88 0.10
CA ARG A 304 -14.23 -11.62 -0.42
C ARG A 304 -13.64 -10.45 0.39
N ALA A 305 -13.23 -9.39 -0.30
CA ALA A 305 -12.84 -8.16 0.34
C ALA A 305 -14.06 -7.51 1.01
N VAL A 306 -14.02 -7.34 2.32
CA VAL A 306 -15.11 -6.77 3.13
C VAL A 306 -14.73 -5.47 3.79
N GLN A 307 -13.43 -5.16 3.88
CA GLN A 307 -12.93 -3.86 4.33
C GLN A 307 -11.67 -3.49 3.54
N ALA A 308 -11.53 -2.19 3.27
CA ALA A 308 -10.35 -1.58 2.69
C ALA A 308 -9.70 -0.65 3.71
N ASN A 309 -8.37 -0.75 3.84
CA ASN A 309 -7.57 0.12 4.68
C ASN A 309 -6.55 0.85 3.82
N PHE A 310 -6.39 2.14 4.05
CA PHE A 310 -5.47 2.99 3.31
C PHE A 310 -4.41 3.60 4.23
N ALA A 311 -3.26 3.91 3.65
CA ALA A 311 -2.41 4.96 4.16
C ALA A 311 -2.83 6.26 3.47
N VAL A 312 -2.98 7.32 4.23
CA VAL A 312 -3.45 8.62 3.74
C VAL A 312 -2.46 9.72 4.09
N ILE A 313 -2.39 10.73 3.24
CA ILE A 313 -1.59 11.93 3.47
C ILE A 313 -2.33 13.12 2.87
N ASP A 314 -2.28 14.26 3.54
CA ASP A 314 -2.99 15.48 3.15
C ASP A 314 -2.13 16.52 2.45
N THR A 315 -0.82 16.26 2.32
CA THR A 315 0.13 17.13 1.64
C THR A 315 1.00 16.37 0.65
N ILE A 316 1.79 17.10 -0.14
CA ILE A 316 2.78 16.51 -1.05
C ILE A 316 3.93 15.93 -0.21
N LYS A 317 4.21 14.64 -0.35
CA LYS A 317 5.13 13.88 0.49
C LYS A 317 6.51 14.52 0.68
N TRP A 318 7.07 15.13 -0.36
CA TRP A 318 8.40 15.77 -0.32
C TRP A 318 8.36 17.23 0.12
N GLU A 319 7.19 17.79 0.38
CA GLU A 319 6.97 19.12 0.94
C GLU A 319 6.61 19.07 2.42
N ASP A 320 6.33 17.87 2.93
CA ASP A 320 6.02 17.62 4.32
C ASP A 320 7.19 17.99 5.24
N GLN A 321 6.92 18.67 6.34
CA GLN A 321 7.90 19.25 7.25
C GLN A 321 7.89 18.57 8.63
N PRO A 322 8.96 18.73 9.43
CA PRO A 322 8.97 18.24 10.81
C PRO A 322 7.82 18.82 11.65
N ASN A 323 7.19 17.99 12.47
CA ASN A 323 6.02 18.33 13.30
C ASN A 323 4.79 18.82 12.52
N ASP A 324 4.82 18.64 11.20
CA ASP A 324 3.76 18.99 10.27
C ASP A 324 3.48 17.79 9.38
N ASN A 325 3.63 16.61 9.96
CA ASN A 325 3.45 15.35 9.27
C ASN A 325 1.97 14.97 9.24
N HIS A 326 1.48 14.73 8.06
CA HIS A 326 0.09 14.54 7.76
C HIS A 326 -0.24 13.10 7.34
N SER A 327 0.63 12.15 7.67
CA SER A 327 0.45 10.74 7.32
C SER A 327 -0.31 9.96 8.39
N SER A 328 -1.28 9.17 7.96
CA SER A 328 -2.11 8.34 8.82
C SER A 328 -2.41 6.97 8.19
N LYS A 329 -2.88 6.04 9.01
CA LYS A 329 -3.36 4.72 8.59
C LYS A 329 -4.81 4.51 9.02
N ASN A 330 -5.74 4.63 8.09
CA ASN A 330 -7.17 4.46 8.28
C ASN A 330 -7.72 3.23 7.56
#